data_b54fac3a0dcbab74f3a7173ccb654e09
#
_entry.id   b54fac3a0dcbab74f3a7173ccb654e09
#
_cell.length_a   1.000
_cell.length_b   1.000
_cell.length_c   1.000
_cell.angle_alpha   90.00
_cell.angle_beta   90.00
_cell.angle_gamma   90.00
#
_symmetry.space_group_name_H-M   'P 1'
#
loop_
_entity.id
_entity.type
_entity.pdbx_description
1 polymer ?
#
loop_
_entity_poly.entity_id
_entity_poly.type
_entity_poly.pdbx_seq_one_letter_code
_entity_poly.pdbx_strand_id
1 'polypeptide(L)'
;MTNPSVSPLNEIHAAIKSYNPFKNAGIVQEQNIWGKGFPDLTSLNKKASDTVFQALEQVKNSQSSHEKVTTLVWTALQGVGKTHNLKRIRKHLEQEGGGLFVYGNANKYTDLNLIKYQFQQTLANSLAYPGSQGVSQWQEVAAAMANEALKAINPNAAIASPPQLVNRFDQVYANWLSQGKNLMTKLSQKVLQSKPLADTYIVRAILWTLSQDYSPLAIKWLAGDALDQTTADYLGLPPNFNKTNQEREAEAFNSILQILNLVSHYNSMIICFDEIESLKVNDAGFTTSQVIAELVCNLYNSLRQSELGQGVIILTVVLPDVWSNAIKNMRGGIVDRISTYANGKTIELEHLNSNSIIDLVSLWLQEELYKPRHLTPPHPVYPFDENQLRDLGKQKLSVREVLAWCAEHFDVDDPLPDNPSERFKLALEQTSQSIPEN
;
A
#
# COMPACT_ATOMS: atom_id res chain seq x y z
N MET A 1 -1.60 16.64 -53.02
CA MET A 1 -2.35 17.48 -52.06
C MET A 1 -1.74 17.19 -50.71
N THR A 2 -0.83 18.03 -50.25
CA THR A 2 -0.25 17.93 -48.89
C THR A 2 -1.34 18.36 -47.92
N ASN A 3 -1.75 17.45 -47.01
CA ASN A 3 -2.60 17.82 -45.89
C ASN A 3 -1.99 19.04 -45.19
N PRO A 4 -2.77 20.09 -44.87
CA PRO A 4 -2.25 21.17 -44.05
C PRO A 4 -1.80 20.57 -42.71
N SER A 5 -0.52 20.72 -42.38
CA SER A 5 0.03 20.31 -41.11
C SER A 5 -0.71 21.09 -40.00
N VAL A 6 -1.50 20.40 -39.21
CA VAL A 6 -2.17 21.00 -38.05
C VAL A 6 -1.06 21.59 -37.16
N SER A 7 -1.22 22.85 -36.74
CA SER A 7 -0.26 23.48 -35.85
C SER A 7 -0.13 22.64 -34.58
N PRO A 8 1.09 22.40 -34.07
CA PRO A 8 1.31 21.64 -32.80
C PRO A 8 0.46 22.16 -31.63
N LEU A 9 0.17 23.47 -31.60
CA LEU A 9 -0.68 24.07 -30.58
C LEU A 9 -2.16 23.65 -30.74
N ASN A 10 -2.65 23.53 -32.00
CA ASN A 10 -4.00 23.07 -32.25
C ASN A 10 -4.22 21.60 -31.82
N GLU A 11 -3.21 20.76 -31.97
CA GLU A 11 -3.26 19.37 -31.47
C GLU A 11 -3.36 19.34 -29.94
N ILE A 12 -2.62 20.21 -29.25
CA ILE A 12 -2.67 20.34 -27.78
C ILE A 12 -4.06 20.82 -27.35
N HIS A 13 -4.61 21.87 -28.00
CA HIS A 13 -5.96 22.39 -27.70
C HIS A 13 -7.03 21.31 -27.90
N ALA A 14 -6.95 20.57 -28.99
CA ALA A 14 -7.86 19.45 -29.24
C ALA A 14 -7.77 18.36 -28.15
N ALA A 15 -6.56 18.06 -27.68
CA ALA A 15 -6.34 17.10 -26.61
C ALA A 15 -6.93 17.60 -25.28
N ILE A 16 -6.74 18.88 -24.92
CA ILE A 16 -7.28 19.50 -23.69
C ILE A 16 -8.81 19.47 -23.72
N LYS A 17 -9.43 19.87 -24.82
CA LYS A 17 -10.89 19.84 -24.97
C LYS A 17 -11.49 18.43 -24.94
N SER A 18 -10.76 17.43 -25.43
CA SER A 18 -11.23 16.04 -25.45
C SER A 18 -11.10 15.29 -24.15
N TYR A 19 -10.15 15.68 -23.27
CA TYR A 19 -9.81 14.92 -22.08
C TYR A 19 -9.27 15.82 -20.97
N ASN A 20 -9.97 15.83 -19.83
CA ASN A 20 -9.52 16.51 -18.63
C ASN A 20 -8.88 15.48 -17.67
N PRO A 21 -7.54 15.50 -17.49
CA PRO A 21 -6.84 14.52 -16.67
C PRO A 21 -7.11 14.65 -15.16
N PHE A 22 -7.68 15.79 -14.73
CA PHE A 22 -7.95 16.07 -13.33
C PHE A 22 -9.35 15.65 -12.87
N LYS A 23 -10.27 15.33 -13.79
CA LYS A 23 -11.70 15.09 -13.50
C LYS A 23 -11.94 14.01 -12.44
N ASN A 24 -11.05 13.02 -12.31
CA ASN A 24 -11.12 11.93 -11.32
C ASN A 24 -9.92 11.89 -10.38
N ALA A 25 -9.11 12.93 -10.37
CA ALA A 25 -7.82 12.95 -9.68
C ALA A 25 -7.92 13.02 -8.15
N GLY A 26 -9.05 13.51 -7.61
CA GLY A 26 -9.20 13.77 -6.18
C GLY A 26 -9.52 12.57 -5.29
N ILE A 27 -9.84 11.39 -5.87
CA ILE A 27 -10.32 10.22 -5.11
C ILE A 27 -9.33 9.07 -5.27
N VAL A 28 -8.43 8.94 -4.29
CA VAL A 28 -7.55 7.76 -4.18
C VAL A 28 -8.33 6.66 -3.46
N GLN A 29 -8.66 5.59 -4.18
CA GLN A 29 -9.26 4.39 -3.59
C GLN A 29 -8.17 3.41 -3.15
N GLU A 30 -8.49 2.47 -2.26
CA GLU A 30 -7.56 1.41 -1.83
C GLU A 30 -6.99 0.62 -3.01
N GLN A 31 -7.79 0.41 -4.06
CA GLN A 31 -7.32 -0.22 -5.30
C GLN A 31 -6.09 0.49 -5.91
N ASN A 32 -5.93 1.79 -5.64
CA ASN A 32 -4.81 2.58 -6.12
C ASN A 32 -3.51 2.32 -5.34
N ILE A 33 -3.58 1.77 -4.12
CA ILE A 33 -2.40 1.33 -3.36
C ILE A 33 -1.73 0.16 -4.08
N TRP A 34 -2.55 -0.79 -4.55
CA TRP A 34 -2.09 -2.02 -5.18
C TRP A 34 -1.93 -1.92 -6.70
N GLY A 35 -2.55 -0.93 -7.35
CA GLY A 35 -2.53 -0.72 -8.79
C GLY A 35 -1.55 0.35 -9.28
N LYS A 36 -1.63 0.67 -10.59
CA LYS A 36 -0.81 1.71 -11.23
C LYS A 36 -0.98 3.08 -10.54
N GLY A 37 -2.22 3.44 -10.16
CA GLY A 37 -2.58 4.68 -9.49
C GLY A 37 -2.11 5.94 -10.22
N PHE A 38 -2.17 7.06 -9.53
CA PHE A 38 -1.84 8.38 -10.07
C PHE A 38 -0.33 8.68 -10.02
N PRO A 39 0.17 9.69 -10.78
CA PRO A 39 1.55 10.13 -10.77
C PRO A 39 2.04 10.46 -9.36
N ASP A 40 3.28 10.08 -9.03
CA ASP A 40 3.88 10.28 -7.71
C ASP A 40 4.85 11.47 -7.73
N LEU A 41 4.46 12.55 -7.06
CA LEU A 41 5.36 13.67 -6.79
C LEU A 41 6.31 13.28 -5.63
N THR A 42 7.49 12.80 -5.96
CA THR A 42 8.45 12.25 -4.99
C THR A 42 8.93 13.27 -3.95
N SER A 43 8.91 14.58 -4.27
CA SER A 43 9.28 15.66 -3.34
C SER A 43 8.22 15.88 -2.24
N LEU A 44 6.94 15.57 -2.54
CA LEU A 44 5.85 15.75 -1.59
C LEU A 44 5.95 14.77 -0.43
N ASN A 45 6.04 15.31 0.79
CA ASN A 45 6.17 14.52 2.01
C ASN A 45 7.33 13.50 1.99
N LYS A 46 8.39 13.81 1.23
CA LYS A 46 9.57 12.93 1.10
C LYS A 46 10.15 12.55 2.46
N LYS A 47 10.29 13.51 3.37
CA LYS A 47 10.82 13.27 4.72
C LYS A 47 10.06 12.19 5.47
N ALA A 48 8.73 12.14 5.33
CA ALA A 48 7.91 11.13 6.00
C ALA A 48 8.18 9.72 5.44
N SER A 49 8.22 9.56 4.12
CA SER A 49 8.55 8.26 3.50
C SER A 49 10.01 7.86 3.76
N ASP A 50 10.97 8.79 3.67
CA ASP A 50 12.39 8.52 3.97
C ASP A 50 12.57 8.04 5.43
N THR A 51 11.81 8.61 6.37
CA THR A 51 11.84 8.16 7.77
C THR A 51 11.38 6.71 7.93
N VAL A 52 10.37 6.28 7.17
CA VAL A 52 9.92 4.86 7.19
C VAL A 52 11.01 3.95 6.62
N PHE A 53 11.67 4.35 5.53
CA PHE A 53 12.78 3.57 4.96
C PHE A 53 13.99 3.50 5.89
N GLN A 54 14.34 4.62 6.55
CA GLN A 54 15.39 4.62 7.57
C GLN A 54 15.06 3.70 8.75
N ALA A 55 13.81 3.72 9.22
CA ALA A 55 13.36 2.82 10.26
C ALA A 55 13.43 1.35 9.80
N LEU A 56 13.08 1.06 8.52
CA LEU A 56 13.19 -0.29 7.96
C LEU A 56 14.64 -0.79 7.97
N GLU A 57 15.57 0.03 7.51
CA GLU A 57 16.98 -0.33 7.54
C GLU A 57 17.53 -0.48 8.97
N GLN A 58 17.06 0.34 9.91
CA GLN A 58 17.44 0.22 11.31
C GLN A 58 16.99 -1.12 11.90
N VAL A 59 15.71 -1.52 11.73
CA VAL A 59 15.22 -2.80 12.28
C VAL A 59 15.87 -4.01 11.59
N LYS A 60 16.18 -3.92 10.30
CA LYS A 60 16.90 -4.98 9.56
C LYS A 60 18.30 -5.20 10.09
N ASN A 61 19.03 -4.11 10.35
CA ASN A 61 20.44 -4.13 10.75
C ASN A 61 20.64 -4.32 12.25
N SER A 62 19.58 -4.22 13.06
CA SER A 62 19.69 -4.42 14.51
C SER A 62 20.06 -5.86 14.87
N GLN A 63 20.95 -6.00 15.86
CA GLN A 63 21.32 -7.28 16.45
C GLN A 63 20.45 -7.67 17.63
N SER A 64 19.74 -6.70 18.21
CA SER A 64 18.87 -6.91 19.36
C SER A 64 17.45 -7.25 18.92
N SER A 65 16.91 -8.37 19.42
CA SER A 65 15.50 -8.75 19.15
C SER A 65 14.52 -7.65 19.55
N HIS A 66 14.83 -6.91 20.63
CA HIS A 66 13.98 -5.81 21.08
C HIS A 66 13.93 -4.60 20.16
N GLU A 67 14.92 -4.43 19.29
CA GLU A 67 15.03 -3.33 18.34
C GLU A 67 14.53 -3.73 16.95
N LYS A 68 14.16 -5.00 16.77
CA LYS A 68 13.60 -5.50 15.49
C LYS A 68 12.14 -5.14 15.27
N VAL A 69 11.53 -4.44 16.21
CA VAL A 69 10.18 -3.88 16.06
C VAL A 69 10.21 -2.40 16.37
N THR A 70 9.65 -1.60 15.49
CA THR A 70 9.44 -0.18 15.72
C THR A 70 8.07 0.27 15.22
N THR A 71 7.58 1.34 15.82
CA THR A 71 6.27 1.91 15.50
C THR A 71 6.42 3.38 15.16
N LEU A 72 5.65 3.84 14.17
CA LEU A 72 5.59 5.23 13.74
C LEU A 72 4.15 5.70 13.66
N VAL A 73 3.94 6.98 13.91
CA VAL A 73 2.65 7.63 13.69
C VAL A 73 2.83 8.80 12.73
N TRP A 74 2.07 8.78 11.65
CA TRP A 74 1.88 9.95 10.79
C TRP A 74 0.63 10.70 11.20
N THR A 75 0.74 12.02 11.37
CA THR A 75 -0.45 12.90 11.47
C THR A 75 -0.63 13.64 10.16
N ALA A 76 -1.85 13.59 9.62
CA ALA A 76 -2.12 14.15 8.32
C ALA A 76 -3.58 14.59 8.20
N LEU A 77 -3.83 15.82 7.75
CA LEU A 77 -5.16 16.27 7.40
C LEU A 77 -5.73 15.53 6.19
N GLN A 78 -7.02 15.63 5.97
CA GLN A 78 -7.65 15.05 4.79
C GLN A 78 -7.10 15.68 3.50
N GLY A 79 -6.87 14.86 2.49
CA GLY A 79 -6.45 15.34 1.16
C GLY A 79 -4.98 15.71 1.01
N VAL A 80 -4.13 15.67 2.06
CA VAL A 80 -2.69 15.98 1.98
C VAL A 80 -1.83 14.89 1.34
N GLY A 81 -2.43 13.78 0.89
CA GLY A 81 -1.72 12.72 0.18
C GLY A 81 -1.29 11.53 1.06
N LYS A 82 -1.99 11.24 2.17
CA LYS A 82 -1.74 10.06 3.03
C LYS A 82 -1.56 8.77 2.21
N THR A 83 -2.61 8.35 1.56
CA THR A 83 -2.68 7.12 0.77
C THR A 83 -1.67 7.11 -0.38
N HIS A 84 -1.35 8.28 -0.94
CA HIS A 84 -0.34 8.43 -1.97
C HIS A 84 1.08 8.13 -1.45
N ASN A 85 1.41 8.62 -0.25
CA ASN A 85 2.70 8.30 0.38
C ASN A 85 2.80 6.83 0.79
N LEU A 86 1.69 6.20 1.26
CA LEU A 86 1.65 4.76 1.54
C LEU A 86 1.88 3.95 0.27
N LYS A 87 1.27 4.35 -0.85
CA LYS A 87 1.52 3.76 -2.15
C LYS A 87 2.99 3.88 -2.58
N ARG A 88 3.63 5.04 -2.35
CA ARG A 88 5.07 5.24 -2.62
C ARG A 88 5.91 4.23 -1.86
N ILE A 89 5.63 4.02 -0.56
CA ILE A 89 6.31 3.02 0.25
C ILE A 89 6.14 1.63 -0.35
N ARG A 90 4.91 1.24 -0.64
CA ARG A 90 4.62 -0.06 -1.25
C ARG A 90 5.33 -0.24 -2.58
N LYS A 91 5.26 0.77 -3.47
CA LYS A 91 5.90 0.73 -4.79
C LYS A 91 7.43 0.63 -4.70
N HIS A 92 8.03 1.33 -3.75
CA HIS A 92 9.46 1.22 -3.47
C HIS A 92 9.83 -0.21 -3.08
N LEU A 93 9.09 -0.83 -2.15
CA LEU A 93 9.32 -2.22 -1.74
C LEU A 93 9.10 -3.21 -2.90
N GLU A 94 8.14 -2.96 -3.79
CA GLU A 94 7.90 -3.78 -4.98
C GLU A 94 9.03 -3.67 -6.01
N GLN A 95 9.65 -2.50 -6.15
CA GLN A 95 10.71 -2.26 -7.14
C GLN A 95 12.10 -2.65 -6.64
N GLU A 96 12.43 -2.25 -5.42
CA GLU A 96 13.76 -2.43 -4.85
C GLU A 96 13.85 -3.71 -3.99
N GLY A 97 12.72 -4.26 -3.60
CA GLY A 97 12.68 -5.39 -2.65
C GLY A 97 12.98 -4.95 -1.22
N GLY A 98 13.39 -5.92 -0.41
CA GLY A 98 13.88 -5.68 0.96
C GLY A 98 12.80 -5.60 2.02
N GLY A 99 11.53 -5.83 1.68
CA GLY A 99 10.44 -5.89 2.66
C GLY A 99 9.09 -6.22 2.05
N LEU A 100 8.18 -6.65 2.89
CA LEU A 100 6.78 -6.92 2.57
C LEU A 100 5.90 -5.78 3.05
N PHE A 101 4.75 -5.61 2.42
CA PHE A 101 3.82 -4.53 2.71
C PHE A 101 2.43 -5.05 3.05
N VAL A 102 1.91 -4.66 4.21
CA VAL A 102 0.56 -4.95 4.67
C VAL A 102 -0.21 -3.65 4.82
N TYR A 103 -1.41 -3.57 4.25
CA TYR A 103 -2.25 -2.38 4.30
C TYR A 103 -3.60 -2.67 4.94
N GLY A 104 -3.83 -2.09 6.10
CA GLY A 104 -5.07 -2.13 6.84
C GLY A 104 -5.88 -0.84 6.69
N ASN A 105 -6.96 -0.89 5.91
CA ASN A 105 -7.97 0.18 5.87
C ASN A 105 -8.98 -0.05 6.98
N ALA A 106 -8.90 0.73 8.05
CA ALA A 106 -9.73 0.53 9.23
C ALA A 106 -11.22 0.84 8.98
N ASN A 107 -11.57 1.60 7.93
CA ASN A 107 -12.97 1.80 7.55
C ASN A 107 -13.66 0.48 7.13
N LYS A 108 -12.90 -0.51 6.67
CA LYS A 108 -13.40 -1.83 6.28
C LYS A 108 -13.68 -2.75 7.46
N TYR A 109 -13.15 -2.45 8.63
CA TYR A 109 -13.43 -3.23 9.82
C TYR A 109 -14.86 -2.99 10.27
N THR A 110 -15.70 -3.99 10.08
CA THR A 110 -17.16 -3.89 10.28
C THR A 110 -17.57 -4.07 11.75
N ASP A 111 -16.82 -4.89 12.48
CA ASP A 111 -17.04 -5.18 13.90
C ASP A 111 -15.72 -5.04 14.67
N LEU A 112 -15.63 -3.99 15.48
CA LEU A 112 -14.43 -3.70 16.26
C LEU A 112 -14.19 -4.69 17.43
N ASN A 113 -15.18 -5.52 17.78
CA ASN A 113 -14.99 -6.60 18.74
C ASN A 113 -14.23 -7.79 18.12
N LEU A 114 -14.14 -7.84 16.79
CA LEU A 114 -13.45 -8.86 16.01
C LEU A 114 -12.19 -8.31 15.31
N ILE A 115 -11.54 -7.33 15.90
CA ILE A 115 -10.46 -6.57 15.26
C ILE A 115 -9.25 -7.43 14.92
N LYS A 116 -8.88 -8.40 15.78
CA LYS A 116 -7.74 -9.29 15.54
C LYS A 116 -8.03 -10.24 14.38
N TYR A 117 -9.24 -10.81 14.35
CA TYR A 117 -9.66 -11.66 13.23
C TYR A 117 -9.70 -10.90 11.92
N GLN A 118 -10.29 -9.70 11.89
CA GLN A 118 -10.32 -8.87 10.69
C GLN A 118 -8.92 -8.41 10.25
N PHE A 119 -8.02 -8.17 11.21
CA PHE A 119 -6.62 -7.88 10.88
C PHE A 119 -5.87 -9.12 10.37
N GLN A 120 -6.14 -10.32 10.87
CA GLN A 120 -5.61 -11.57 10.31
C GLN A 120 -6.01 -11.72 8.83
N GLN A 121 -7.28 -11.45 8.50
CA GLN A 121 -7.76 -11.43 7.11
C GLN A 121 -7.02 -10.38 6.28
N THR A 122 -6.84 -9.18 6.82
CA THR A 122 -6.09 -8.08 6.18
C THR A 122 -4.65 -8.48 5.89
N LEU A 123 -3.96 -9.09 6.86
CA LEU A 123 -2.59 -9.59 6.72
C LEU A 123 -2.49 -10.63 5.60
N ALA A 124 -3.34 -11.65 5.63
CA ALA A 124 -3.33 -12.72 4.64
C ALA A 124 -3.62 -12.21 3.23
N ASN A 125 -4.61 -11.32 3.09
CA ASN A 125 -4.99 -10.74 1.80
C ASN A 125 -3.94 -9.74 1.27
N SER A 126 -3.31 -8.95 2.12
CA SER A 126 -2.25 -8.02 1.71
C SER A 126 -1.04 -8.76 1.14
N LEU A 127 -0.64 -9.87 1.75
CA LEU A 127 0.49 -10.67 1.26
C LEU A 127 0.16 -11.49 0.00
N ALA A 128 -1.09 -11.55 -0.43
CA ALA A 128 -1.51 -12.11 -1.71
C ALA A 128 -1.22 -11.18 -2.91
N TYR A 129 -1.00 -9.90 -2.67
CA TYR A 129 -0.63 -8.95 -3.73
C TYR A 129 0.82 -9.12 -4.21
N PRO A 130 1.13 -8.63 -5.43
CA PRO A 130 2.46 -8.74 -6.00
C PRO A 130 3.56 -8.21 -5.09
N GLY A 131 4.65 -8.97 -4.99
CA GLY A 131 5.89 -8.57 -4.34
C GLY A 131 6.96 -8.12 -5.35
N SER A 132 8.21 -8.07 -4.92
CA SER A 132 9.35 -7.55 -5.70
C SER A 132 9.91 -8.51 -6.75
N GLN A 133 9.55 -9.79 -6.68
CA GLN A 133 10.17 -10.83 -7.50
C GLN A 133 9.22 -11.42 -8.57
N GLY A 134 8.17 -10.67 -8.95
CA GLY A 134 7.24 -11.04 -10.01
C GLY A 134 6.22 -12.11 -9.63
N VAL A 135 6.07 -12.40 -8.36
CA VAL A 135 5.07 -13.30 -7.77
C VAL A 135 4.40 -12.60 -6.57
N SER A 136 3.42 -13.23 -5.92
CA SER A 136 2.84 -12.66 -4.71
C SER A 136 3.85 -12.62 -3.55
N GLN A 137 3.63 -11.71 -2.59
CA GLN A 137 4.47 -11.62 -1.40
C GLN A 137 4.50 -12.96 -0.61
N TRP A 138 3.36 -13.67 -0.52
CA TRP A 138 3.33 -15.03 0.04
C TRP A 138 4.24 -15.99 -0.69
N GLN A 139 4.24 -15.96 -2.02
CA GLN A 139 5.07 -16.84 -2.85
C GLN A 139 6.56 -16.52 -2.72
N GLU A 140 6.93 -15.26 -2.49
CA GLU A 140 8.32 -14.89 -2.19
C GLU A 140 8.79 -15.53 -0.88
N VAL A 141 7.98 -15.43 0.18
CA VAL A 141 8.27 -16.07 1.47
C VAL A 141 8.33 -17.58 1.35
N ALA A 142 7.33 -18.18 0.70
CA ALA A 142 7.27 -19.63 0.51
C ALA A 142 8.45 -20.16 -0.34
N ALA A 143 8.90 -19.39 -1.33
CA ALA A 143 10.07 -19.74 -2.13
C ALA A 143 11.37 -19.69 -1.31
N ALA A 144 11.52 -18.70 -0.44
CA ALA A 144 12.66 -18.62 0.47
C ALA A 144 12.67 -19.81 1.44
N MET A 145 11.51 -20.14 2.04
CA MET A 145 11.33 -21.33 2.89
C MET A 145 11.65 -22.63 2.15
N ALA A 146 11.14 -22.80 0.92
CA ALA A 146 11.39 -23.97 0.11
C ALA A 146 12.87 -24.12 -0.27
N ASN A 147 13.55 -23.02 -0.64
CA ASN A 147 14.98 -23.03 -0.95
C ASN A 147 15.82 -23.38 0.29
N GLU A 148 15.49 -22.86 1.47
CA GLU A 148 16.13 -23.26 2.73
C GLU A 148 15.98 -24.78 2.98
N ALA A 149 14.76 -25.30 2.85
CA ALA A 149 14.48 -26.71 3.02
C ALA A 149 15.19 -27.59 1.99
N LEU A 150 15.23 -27.18 0.72
CA LEU A 150 15.92 -27.91 -0.35
C LEU A 150 17.44 -27.95 -0.11
N LYS A 151 18.06 -26.87 0.33
CA LYS A 151 19.47 -26.84 0.74
C LYS A 151 19.76 -27.76 1.92
N ALA A 152 18.84 -27.84 2.89
CA ALA A 152 18.96 -28.75 4.02
C ALA A 152 18.80 -30.23 3.60
N ILE A 153 18.14 -30.52 2.48
CA ILE A 153 18.04 -31.86 1.90
C ILE A 153 19.27 -32.18 1.05
N ASN A 154 19.68 -31.25 0.20
CA ASN A 154 20.85 -31.37 -0.68
C ASN A 154 21.64 -30.04 -0.64
N PRO A 155 22.80 -29.99 0.04
CA PRO A 155 23.62 -28.78 0.13
C PRO A 155 24.03 -28.17 -1.22
N ASN A 156 24.10 -29.00 -2.26
CA ASN A 156 24.45 -28.60 -3.62
C ASN A 156 23.23 -28.18 -4.46
N ALA A 157 22.03 -28.15 -3.89
CA ALA A 157 20.84 -27.68 -4.60
C ALA A 157 21.00 -26.23 -5.02
N ALA A 158 20.74 -25.94 -6.29
CA ALA A 158 20.70 -24.59 -6.80
C ALA A 158 19.50 -23.83 -6.18
N ILE A 159 19.71 -22.56 -5.87
CA ILE A 159 18.61 -21.68 -5.45
C ILE A 159 17.76 -21.39 -6.69
N ALA A 160 16.47 -21.75 -6.62
CA ALA A 160 15.50 -21.42 -7.65
C ALA A 160 14.85 -20.06 -7.35
N SER A 161 14.61 -19.25 -8.39
CA SER A 161 13.85 -18.02 -8.22
C SER A 161 12.39 -18.31 -7.86
N PRO A 162 11.68 -17.38 -7.18
CA PRO A 162 10.28 -17.59 -6.83
C PRO A 162 9.38 -17.92 -8.03
N PRO A 163 9.48 -17.25 -9.20
CA PRO A 163 8.72 -17.65 -10.38
C PRO A 163 9.03 -19.08 -10.86
N GLN A 164 10.30 -19.52 -10.77
CA GLN A 164 10.67 -20.88 -11.15
C GLN A 164 10.05 -21.92 -10.22
N LEU A 165 10.02 -21.65 -8.91
CA LEU A 165 9.39 -22.54 -7.94
C LEU A 165 7.87 -22.61 -8.16
N VAL A 166 7.19 -21.46 -8.27
CA VAL A 166 5.75 -21.39 -8.52
C VAL A 166 5.37 -22.16 -9.80
N ASN A 167 6.08 -21.92 -10.89
CA ASN A 167 5.76 -22.55 -12.18
C ASN A 167 5.98 -24.08 -12.21
N ARG A 168 6.81 -24.63 -11.33
CA ARG A 168 7.15 -26.05 -11.31
C ARG A 168 6.57 -26.82 -10.13
N PHE A 169 6.05 -26.10 -9.13
CA PHE A 169 5.68 -26.72 -7.85
C PHE A 169 4.68 -27.85 -8.01
N ASP A 170 3.57 -27.62 -8.70
CA ASP A 170 2.48 -28.60 -8.84
C ASP A 170 2.94 -29.85 -9.59
N GLN A 171 3.73 -29.68 -10.65
CA GLN A 171 4.33 -30.81 -11.39
C GLN A 171 5.28 -31.63 -10.51
N VAL A 172 6.16 -30.97 -9.76
CA VAL A 172 7.11 -31.65 -8.86
C VAL A 172 6.36 -32.35 -7.73
N TYR A 173 5.35 -31.72 -7.17
CA TYR A 173 4.50 -32.29 -6.13
C TYR A 173 3.78 -33.58 -6.64
N ALA A 174 3.15 -33.51 -7.81
CA ALA A 174 2.49 -34.66 -8.43
C ALA A 174 3.48 -35.83 -8.70
N ASN A 175 4.68 -35.51 -9.19
CA ASN A 175 5.72 -36.54 -9.40
C ASN A 175 6.17 -37.21 -8.10
N TRP A 176 6.26 -36.46 -6.98
CA TRP A 176 6.60 -37.05 -5.70
C TRP A 176 5.48 -37.98 -5.19
N LEU A 177 4.22 -37.53 -5.32
CA LEU A 177 3.06 -38.34 -4.94
C LEU A 177 3.00 -39.66 -5.72
N SER A 178 3.26 -39.66 -7.04
CA SER A 178 3.29 -40.87 -7.87
C SER A 178 4.37 -41.87 -7.45
N GLN A 179 5.42 -41.40 -6.76
CA GLN A 179 6.47 -42.23 -6.18
C GLN A 179 6.19 -42.65 -4.72
N GLY A 180 4.98 -42.38 -4.20
CA GLY A 180 4.61 -42.64 -2.80
C GLY A 180 5.32 -41.73 -1.79
N LYS A 181 5.82 -40.57 -2.22
CA LYS A 181 6.52 -39.59 -1.39
C LYS A 181 5.66 -38.33 -1.24
N ASN A 182 5.78 -37.64 -0.11
CA ASN A 182 5.08 -36.36 0.12
C ASN A 182 6.09 -35.22 0.23
N LEU A 183 6.14 -34.40 -0.81
CA LEU A 183 7.02 -33.22 -0.89
C LEU A 183 6.73 -32.21 0.24
N MET A 184 5.44 -31.92 0.50
CA MET A 184 5.03 -30.97 1.53
C MET A 184 5.49 -31.39 2.93
N THR A 185 5.31 -32.65 3.26
CA THR A 185 5.80 -33.21 4.53
C THR A 185 7.31 -33.04 4.64
N LYS A 186 8.05 -33.29 3.56
CA LYS A 186 9.51 -33.17 3.58
C LYS A 186 9.97 -31.73 3.74
N LEU A 187 9.39 -30.80 2.97
CA LEU A 187 9.72 -29.37 3.06
C LEU A 187 9.37 -28.83 4.45
N SER A 188 8.13 -29.08 4.93
CA SER A 188 7.69 -28.62 6.27
C SER A 188 8.58 -29.13 7.38
N GLN A 189 8.97 -30.41 7.36
CA GLN A 189 9.91 -30.98 8.35
C GLN A 189 11.25 -30.26 8.36
N LYS A 190 11.78 -29.89 7.19
CA LYS A 190 13.07 -29.19 7.11
C LYS A 190 12.98 -27.75 7.61
N VAL A 191 11.91 -27.04 7.30
CA VAL A 191 11.66 -25.70 7.86
C VAL A 191 11.53 -25.79 9.38
N LEU A 192 10.74 -26.73 9.91
CA LEU A 192 10.57 -26.88 11.36
C LEU A 192 11.85 -27.31 12.08
N GLN A 193 12.76 -28.02 11.44
CA GLN A 193 14.08 -28.32 11.98
C GLN A 193 14.93 -27.05 12.18
N SER A 194 14.82 -26.07 11.27
CA SER A 194 15.53 -24.79 11.38
C SER A 194 14.77 -23.75 12.21
N LYS A 195 13.45 -23.89 12.32
CA LYS A 195 12.53 -22.99 13.02
C LYS A 195 11.64 -23.80 13.98
N PRO A 196 12.17 -24.34 15.07
CA PRO A 196 11.44 -25.28 15.93
C PRO A 196 10.24 -24.67 16.67
N LEU A 197 10.18 -23.36 16.80
CA LEU A 197 9.06 -22.63 17.42
C LEU A 197 7.94 -22.29 16.44
N ALA A 198 8.13 -22.52 15.14
CA ALA A 198 7.12 -22.22 14.13
C ALA A 198 5.94 -23.20 14.18
N ASP A 199 4.75 -22.69 13.99
CA ASP A 199 3.54 -23.52 13.88
C ASP A 199 3.57 -24.39 12.62
N THR A 200 3.32 -25.68 12.76
CA THR A 200 3.40 -26.67 11.67
C THR A 200 2.41 -26.39 10.56
N TYR A 201 1.21 -25.95 10.92
CA TYR A 201 0.13 -25.69 9.94
C TYR A 201 0.37 -24.38 9.20
N ILE A 202 0.87 -23.36 9.88
CA ILE A 202 1.25 -22.07 9.25
C ILE A 202 2.41 -22.30 8.27
N VAL A 203 3.46 -23.05 8.65
CA VAL A 203 4.56 -23.43 7.74
C VAL A 203 4.00 -24.12 6.48
N ARG A 204 3.11 -25.08 6.68
CA ARG A 204 2.50 -25.83 5.58
C ARG A 204 1.61 -24.95 4.70
N ALA A 205 0.77 -24.11 5.29
CA ALA A 205 -0.10 -23.21 4.54
C ALA A 205 0.70 -22.19 3.72
N ILE A 206 1.78 -21.61 4.27
CA ILE A 206 2.66 -20.72 3.50
C ILE A 206 3.31 -21.47 2.34
N LEU A 207 3.85 -22.66 2.55
CA LEU A 207 4.43 -23.46 1.46
C LEU A 207 3.41 -23.81 0.36
N TRP A 208 2.13 -24.04 0.72
CA TRP A 208 1.07 -24.27 -0.26
C TRP A 208 0.77 -23.06 -1.15
N THR A 209 1.19 -21.85 -0.77
CA THR A 209 1.05 -20.69 -1.65
C THR A 209 1.93 -20.77 -2.91
N LEU A 210 2.92 -21.71 -2.97
CA LEU A 210 3.67 -22.01 -4.20
C LEU A 210 2.83 -22.72 -5.26
N SER A 211 1.78 -23.44 -4.87
CA SER A 211 0.87 -24.09 -5.80
C SER A 211 -0.01 -23.07 -6.50
N GLN A 212 -0.18 -23.20 -7.82
CA GLN A 212 -1.12 -22.37 -8.56
C GLN A 212 -2.58 -22.76 -8.26
N ASP A 213 -2.83 -24.05 -8.06
CA ASP A 213 -4.16 -24.59 -7.81
C ASP A 213 -4.64 -24.35 -6.37
N TYR A 214 -3.76 -24.46 -5.39
CA TYR A 214 -4.12 -24.45 -3.97
C TYR A 214 -3.76 -23.17 -3.22
N SER A 215 -3.01 -22.24 -3.82
CA SER A 215 -2.64 -20.97 -3.20
C SER A 215 -3.85 -20.17 -2.66
N PRO A 216 -4.98 -20.03 -3.39
CA PRO A 216 -6.13 -19.29 -2.87
C PRO A 216 -6.72 -19.93 -1.61
N LEU A 217 -6.72 -21.27 -1.52
CA LEU A 217 -7.25 -22.01 -0.37
C LEU A 217 -6.30 -21.91 0.83
N ALA A 218 -5.00 -21.95 0.60
CA ALA A 218 -3.98 -21.73 1.63
C ALA A 218 -4.07 -20.32 2.21
N ILE A 219 -4.23 -19.29 1.37
CA ILE A 219 -4.42 -17.90 1.80
C ILE A 219 -5.73 -17.74 2.59
N LYS A 220 -6.82 -18.37 2.14
CA LYS A 220 -8.09 -18.41 2.88
C LYS A 220 -7.91 -18.99 4.28
N TRP A 221 -7.16 -20.08 4.41
CA TRP A 221 -6.87 -20.69 5.71
C TRP A 221 -6.00 -19.77 6.59
N LEU A 222 -4.97 -19.13 6.02
CA LEU A 222 -4.12 -18.14 6.73
C LEU A 222 -4.92 -16.93 7.21
N ALA A 223 -6.00 -16.57 6.50
CA ALA A 223 -6.97 -15.55 6.91
C ALA A 223 -7.86 -15.98 8.10
N GLY A 224 -7.74 -17.22 8.56
CA GLY A 224 -8.57 -17.77 9.64
C GLY A 224 -9.92 -18.33 9.17
N ASP A 225 -10.17 -18.40 7.87
CA ASP A 225 -11.41 -18.91 7.31
C ASP A 225 -11.42 -20.45 7.29
N ALA A 226 -12.62 -21.02 7.28
CA ALA A 226 -12.81 -22.45 7.20
C ALA A 226 -12.56 -22.98 5.78
N LEU A 227 -11.99 -24.19 5.70
CA LEU A 227 -11.91 -25.02 4.50
C LEU A 227 -12.90 -26.16 4.61
N ASP A 228 -13.40 -26.68 3.49
CA ASP A 228 -14.12 -27.95 3.50
C ASP A 228 -13.19 -29.10 3.93
N GLN A 229 -13.78 -30.18 4.49
CA GLN A 229 -13.01 -31.26 5.09
C GLN A 229 -12.06 -31.93 4.07
N THR A 230 -12.54 -32.14 2.86
CA THR A 230 -11.75 -32.83 1.80
C THR A 230 -10.51 -31.99 1.42
N THR A 231 -10.71 -30.68 1.26
CA THR A 231 -9.61 -29.73 0.98
C THR A 231 -8.64 -29.66 2.16
N ALA A 232 -9.15 -29.56 3.38
CA ALA A 232 -8.34 -29.49 4.59
C ALA A 232 -7.46 -30.76 4.74
N ASP A 233 -8.05 -31.94 4.55
CA ASP A 233 -7.33 -33.22 4.59
C ASP A 233 -6.25 -33.30 3.50
N TYR A 234 -6.57 -32.88 2.27
CA TYR A 234 -5.62 -32.87 1.17
C TYR A 234 -4.42 -31.96 1.44
N LEU A 235 -4.69 -30.74 1.94
CA LEU A 235 -3.64 -29.79 2.29
C LEU A 235 -2.93 -30.16 3.60
N GLY A 236 -3.50 -31.06 4.40
CA GLY A 236 -3.03 -31.43 5.73
C GLY A 236 -3.11 -30.26 6.72
N LEU A 237 -4.20 -29.50 6.64
CA LEU A 237 -4.51 -28.35 7.49
C LEU A 237 -5.76 -28.65 8.32
N PRO A 238 -5.93 -28.10 9.53
CA PRO A 238 -7.18 -28.16 10.27
C PRO A 238 -8.31 -27.47 9.49
N PRO A 239 -9.53 -28.00 9.45
CA PRO A 239 -10.63 -27.43 8.65
C PRO A 239 -11.20 -26.13 9.21
N ASN A 240 -10.98 -25.80 10.48
CA ASN A 240 -11.51 -24.61 11.17
C ASN A 240 -13.05 -24.48 11.15
N PHE A 241 -13.76 -25.60 11.00
CA PHE A 241 -15.23 -25.60 11.05
C PHE A 241 -15.76 -25.30 12.46
N ASN A 242 -17.01 -24.83 12.48
CA ASN A 242 -17.81 -24.64 13.70
C ASN A 242 -17.23 -23.67 14.72
N LYS A 243 -16.22 -22.86 14.36
CA LYS A 243 -15.74 -21.79 15.24
C LYS A 243 -16.69 -20.61 15.19
N THR A 244 -17.11 -20.16 16.36
CA THR A 244 -17.80 -18.89 16.52
C THR A 244 -16.85 -17.71 16.22
N ASN A 245 -17.41 -16.54 15.95
CA ASN A 245 -16.59 -15.33 15.75
C ASN A 245 -15.72 -15.01 16.97
N GLN A 246 -16.23 -15.26 18.18
CA GLN A 246 -15.47 -15.06 19.42
C GLN A 246 -14.27 -16.00 19.53
N GLU A 247 -14.42 -17.28 19.16
CA GLU A 247 -13.29 -18.22 19.11
C GLU A 247 -12.26 -17.83 18.06
N ARG A 248 -12.72 -17.36 16.88
CA ARG A 248 -11.83 -16.83 15.83
C ARG A 248 -11.04 -15.62 16.32
N GLU A 249 -11.71 -14.68 17.00
CA GLU A 249 -11.05 -13.49 17.58
C GLU A 249 -10.01 -13.88 18.65
N ALA A 250 -10.33 -14.86 19.51
CA ALA A 250 -9.42 -15.31 20.54
C ALA A 250 -8.14 -15.96 19.97
N GLU A 251 -8.27 -16.74 18.88
CA GLU A 251 -7.16 -17.43 18.23
C GLU A 251 -6.36 -16.53 17.26
N ALA A 252 -7.03 -15.54 16.63
CA ALA A 252 -6.46 -14.71 15.58
C ALA A 252 -5.18 -14.02 16.00
N PHE A 253 -5.12 -13.48 17.21
CA PHE A 253 -3.92 -12.76 17.68
C PHE A 253 -2.69 -13.67 17.73
N ASN A 254 -2.86 -14.90 18.22
CA ASN A 254 -1.76 -15.87 18.24
C ASN A 254 -1.34 -16.26 16.82
N SER A 255 -2.31 -16.49 15.93
CA SER A 255 -2.03 -16.80 14.52
C SER A 255 -1.28 -15.65 13.82
N ILE A 256 -1.67 -14.39 14.05
CA ILE A 256 -0.97 -13.21 13.55
C ILE A 256 0.48 -13.21 14.02
N LEU A 257 0.72 -13.40 15.32
CA LEU A 257 2.07 -13.40 15.90
C LEU A 257 2.94 -14.52 15.32
N GLN A 258 2.39 -15.72 15.16
CA GLN A 258 3.07 -16.86 14.55
C GLN A 258 3.44 -16.59 13.07
N ILE A 259 2.51 -16.02 12.30
CA ILE A 259 2.75 -15.62 10.92
C ILE A 259 3.85 -14.57 10.85
N LEU A 260 3.74 -13.48 11.61
CA LEU A 260 4.70 -12.37 11.59
C LEU A 260 6.10 -12.84 12.03
N ASN A 261 6.17 -13.67 13.07
CA ASN A 261 7.43 -14.25 13.52
C ASN A 261 8.09 -15.09 12.41
N LEU A 262 7.37 -16.06 11.85
CA LEU A 262 7.90 -16.93 10.80
C LEU A 262 8.32 -16.15 9.56
N VAL A 263 7.47 -15.24 9.07
CA VAL A 263 7.74 -14.42 7.88
C VAL A 263 8.97 -13.53 8.09
N SER A 264 9.14 -12.99 9.30
CA SER A 264 10.28 -12.12 9.64
C SER A 264 11.64 -12.78 9.46
N HIS A 265 11.73 -14.11 9.49
CA HIS A 265 13.00 -14.82 9.23
C HIS A 265 13.43 -14.73 7.75
N TYR A 266 12.52 -14.41 6.85
CA TYR A 266 12.75 -14.38 5.41
C TYR A 266 12.72 -12.96 4.85
N ASN A 267 11.83 -12.10 5.36
CA ASN A 267 11.67 -10.72 4.92
C ASN A 267 11.32 -9.79 6.09
N SER A 268 11.78 -8.55 6.05
CA SER A 268 11.23 -7.50 6.89
C SER A 268 9.81 -7.13 6.43
N MET A 269 9.04 -6.45 7.29
CA MET A 269 7.65 -6.13 7.00
C MET A 269 7.28 -4.71 7.45
N ILE A 270 6.50 -4.01 6.62
CA ILE A 270 5.83 -2.76 6.97
C ILE A 270 4.32 -3.03 7.04
N ILE A 271 3.73 -2.82 8.20
CA ILE A 271 2.29 -2.91 8.45
C ILE A 271 1.76 -1.49 8.58
N CYS A 272 0.82 -1.10 7.71
CA CYS A 272 0.20 0.22 7.73
C CYS A 272 -1.25 0.14 8.15
N PHE A 273 -1.66 0.97 9.11
CA PHE A 273 -3.07 1.23 9.43
C PHE A 273 -3.43 2.63 8.96
N ASP A 274 -4.44 2.73 8.11
CA ASP A 274 -4.96 3.99 7.54
C ASP A 274 -6.48 4.07 7.74
N GLU A 275 -7.05 5.26 7.57
CA GLU A 275 -8.50 5.53 7.69
C GLU A 275 -9.08 5.10 9.06
N ILE A 276 -8.34 5.37 10.15
CA ILE A 276 -8.72 4.96 11.52
C ILE A 276 -9.69 5.93 12.20
N GLU A 277 -10.16 6.96 11.51
CA GLU A 277 -11.00 8.04 12.01
C GLU A 277 -12.50 7.69 12.10
N SER A 278 -12.88 6.47 11.77
CA SER A 278 -14.28 6.02 11.83
C SER A 278 -14.88 6.19 13.24
N LEU A 279 -16.12 6.66 13.28
CA LEU A 279 -16.86 6.86 14.52
C LEU A 279 -17.50 5.57 15.09
N LYS A 280 -17.19 4.41 14.51
CA LYS A 280 -17.61 3.13 15.05
C LYS A 280 -17.02 2.93 16.44
N VAL A 281 -17.76 2.24 17.29
CA VAL A 281 -17.32 1.88 18.65
C VAL A 281 -17.51 0.38 18.87
N ASN A 282 -16.64 -0.21 19.70
CA ASN A 282 -16.82 -1.58 20.17
C ASN A 282 -17.76 -1.62 21.41
N ASP A 283 -18.06 -2.81 21.91
CA ASP A 283 -18.94 -3.01 23.08
C ASP A 283 -18.41 -2.34 24.35
N ALA A 284 -17.10 -2.11 24.44
CA ALA A 284 -16.47 -1.40 25.56
C ALA A 284 -16.50 0.14 25.39
N GLY A 285 -17.06 0.65 24.30
CA GLY A 285 -17.15 2.09 23.99
C GLY A 285 -15.89 2.71 23.39
N PHE A 286 -14.89 1.93 23.00
CA PHE A 286 -13.69 2.42 22.33
C PHE A 286 -13.95 2.67 20.84
N THR A 287 -13.50 3.82 20.35
CA THR A 287 -13.56 4.19 18.93
C THR A 287 -12.59 3.38 18.09
N THR A 288 -12.76 3.38 16.76
CA THR A 288 -11.86 2.69 15.83
C THR A 288 -10.39 3.05 16.07
N SER A 289 -10.08 4.34 16.24
CA SER A 289 -8.71 4.79 16.48
C SER A 289 -8.11 4.24 17.79
N GLN A 290 -8.91 4.14 18.84
CA GLN A 290 -8.48 3.59 20.13
C GLN A 290 -8.26 2.08 20.04
N VAL A 291 -9.17 1.36 19.37
CA VAL A 291 -9.04 -0.10 19.16
C VAL A 291 -7.80 -0.43 18.32
N ILE A 292 -7.56 0.33 17.26
CA ILE A 292 -6.33 0.16 16.44
C ILE A 292 -5.07 0.50 17.25
N ALA A 293 -5.07 1.59 18.01
CA ALA A 293 -3.93 1.95 18.85
C ALA A 293 -3.62 0.85 19.89
N GLU A 294 -4.64 0.24 20.46
CA GLU A 294 -4.49 -0.90 21.37
C GLU A 294 -3.94 -2.14 20.64
N LEU A 295 -4.46 -2.47 19.46
CA LEU A 295 -3.96 -3.56 18.64
C LEU A 295 -2.47 -3.36 18.30
N VAL A 296 -2.07 -2.16 17.86
CA VAL A 296 -0.67 -1.81 17.54
C VAL A 296 0.21 -1.95 18.78
N CYS A 297 -0.24 -1.46 19.94
CA CYS A 297 0.46 -1.59 21.20
C CYS A 297 0.67 -3.07 21.58
N ASN A 298 -0.35 -3.91 21.44
CA ASN A 298 -0.28 -5.33 21.75
C ASN A 298 0.65 -6.07 20.78
N LEU A 299 0.58 -5.77 19.47
CA LEU A 299 1.52 -6.30 18.48
C LEU A 299 2.95 -5.91 18.80
N TYR A 300 3.22 -4.64 19.06
CA TYR A 300 4.55 -4.15 19.44
C TYR A 300 5.11 -4.88 20.67
N ASN A 301 4.33 -4.97 21.76
CA ASN A 301 4.76 -5.62 22.99
C ASN A 301 5.07 -7.10 22.77
N SER A 302 4.23 -7.83 22.04
CA SER A 302 4.38 -9.26 21.80
C SER A 302 5.52 -9.57 20.83
N LEU A 303 5.65 -8.82 19.74
CA LEU A 303 6.72 -9.00 18.76
C LEU A 303 8.09 -8.65 19.33
N ARG A 304 8.16 -7.66 20.23
CA ARG A 304 9.40 -7.29 20.92
C ARG A 304 9.94 -8.41 21.81
N GLN A 305 9.07 -9.30 22.28
CA GLN A 305 9.44 -10.49 23.09
C GLN A 305 9.74 -11.71 22.21
N SER A 306 9.53 -11.61 20.90
CA SER A 306 9.75 -12.69 19.94
C SER A 306 11.15 -12.61 19.32
N GLU A 307 11.66 -13.75 18.85
CA GLU A 307 12.91 -13.81 18.09
C GLU A 307 12.65 -13.52 16.62
N LEU A 308 12.58 -12.22 16.26
CA LEU A 308 12.39 -11.79 14.88
C LEU A 308 13.70 -11.86 14.08
N GLY A 309 13.60 -12.26 12.80
CA GLY A 309 14.73 -12.30 11.89
C GLY A 309 15.12 -10.91 11.36
N GLN A 310 14.32 -10.34 10.44
CA GLN A 310 14.63 -9.09 9.73
C GLN A 310 13.89 -7.86 10.25
N GLY A 311 12.85 -8.05 11.04
CA GLY A 311 12.15 -6.97 11.74
C GLY A 311 10.83 -6.55 11.12
N VAL A 312 10.06 -5.79 11.92
CA VAL A 312 8.70 -5.33 11.62
C VAL A 312 8.56 -3.86 11.96
N ILE A 313 7.98 -3.09 11.04
CA ILE A 313 7.53 -1.72 11.27
C ILE A 313 6.01 -1.69 11.31
N ILE A 314 5.44 -0.95 12.25
CA ILE A 314 4.00 -0.67 12.28
C ILE A 314 3.82 0.84 12.15
N LEU A 315 3.20 1.25 11.05
CA LEU A 315 2.88 2.65 10.74
C LEU A 315 1.40 2.89 10.93
N THR A 316 1.04 3.85 11.78
CA THR A 316 -0.35 4.29 11.97
C THR A 316 -0.51 5.68 11.40
N VAL A 317 -1.51 5.88 10.55
CA VAL A 317 -1.84 7.16 9.94
C VAL A 317 -3.13 7.68 10.57
N VAL A 318 -3.11 8.90 11.10
CA VAL A 318 -4.20 9.45 11.90
C VAL A 318 -4.38 10.96 11.66
N LEU A 319 -5.60 11.45 11.84
CA LEU A 319 -5.86 12.91 11.87
C LEU A 319 -5.24 13.54 13.12
N PRO A 320 -4.73 14.79 13.05
CA PRO A 320 -4.13 15.49 14.21
C PRO A 320 -5.07 15.65 15.41
N ASP A 321 -6.35 15.88 15.17
CA ASP A 321 -7.38 16.01 16.21
C ASP A 321 -7.68 14.65 16.88
N VAL A 322 -7.77 13.57 16.11
CA VAL A 322 -7.95 12.20 16.63
C VAL A 322 -6.74 11.78 17.46
N TRP A 323 -5.52 12.09 17.00
CA TRP A 323 -4.32 11.88 17.79
C TRP A 323 -4.38 12.61 19.14
N SER A 324 -4.70 13.91 19.12
CA SER A 324 -4.68 14.76 20.29
C SER A 324 -5.81 14.44 21.28
N ASN A 325 -7.02 14.16 20.78
CA ASN A 325 -8.21 14.03 21.61
C ASN A 325 -8.55 12.59 22.00
N ALA A 326 -8.24 11.60 21.15
CA ALA A 326 -8.57 10.21 21.41
C ALA A 326 -7.36 9.40 21.87
N ILE A 327 -6.25 9.39 21.09
CA ILE A 327 -5.14 8.49 21.33
C ILE A 327 -4.22 8.97 22.46
N LYS A 328 -3.87 10.26 22.48
CA LYS A 328 -3.00 10.84 23.54
C LYS A 328 -3.57 10.68 24.94
N ASN A 329 -4.88 10.60 25.06
CA ASN A 329 -5.57 10.50 26.35
C ASN A 329 -5.74 9.03 26.82
N MET A 330 -5.29 8.05 26.01
CA MET A 330 -5.33 6.64 26.42
C MET A 330 -4.32 6.35 27.55
N ARG A 331 -4.75 5.51 28.48
CA ARG A 331 -3.93 5.11 29.63
C ARG A 331 -2.91 4.01 29.25
N GLY A 332 -1.95 3.73 30.13
CA GLY A 332 -1.07 2.57 30.00
C GLY A 332 0.15 2.76 29.10
N GLY A 333 0.54 4.00 28.77
CA GLY A 333 1.73 4.26 27.96
C GLY A 333 1.57 3.82 26.49
N ILE A 334 0.35 3.82 25.98
CA ILE A 334 0.04 3.44 24.59
C ILE A 334 0.77 4.38 23.61
N VAL A 335 0.77 5.68 23.87
CA VAL A 335 1.43 6.69 23.03
C VAL A 335 2.91 6.34 22.78
N ASP A 336 3.63 6.00 23.84
CA ASP A 336 5.05 5.66 23.75
C ASP A 336 5.29 4.38 22.93
N ARG A 337 4.34 3.44 22.94
CA ARG A 337 4.45 2.16 22.25
C ARG A 337 4.00 2.18 20.79
N ILE A 338 3.12 3.12 20.43
CA ILE A 338 2.67 3.25 19.03
C ILE A 338 3.51 4.24 18.22
N SER A 339 4.41 5.00 18.87
CA SER A 339 5.35 5.92 18.23
C SER A 339 6.75 5.83 18.84
N THR A 340 7.31 4.63 18.85
CA THR A 340 8.62 4.36 19.47
C THR A 340 9.75 5.00 18.72
N TYR A 341 9.71 5.02 17.38
CA TYR A 341 10.77 5.60 16.54
C TYR A 341 10.97 7.10 16.80
N ALA A 342 9.90 7.82 17.06
CA ALA A 342 9.92 9.27 17.28
C ALA A 342 9.76 9.66 18.79
N ASN A 343 9.98 8.73 19.71
CA ASN A 343 9.86 8.96 21.17
C ASN A 343 8.51 9.58 21.56
N GLY A 344 7.41 8.97 21.13
CA GLY A 344 6.04 9.41 21.41
C GLY A 344 5.58 10.62 20.57
N LYS A 345 6.38 11.10 19.61
CA LYS A 345 6.00 12.18 18.71
C LYS A 345 5.44 11.62 17.39
N THR A 346 4.73 12.47 16.67
CA THR A 346 4.22 12.16 15.32
C THR A 346 5.07 12.80 14.24
N ILE A 347 5.02 12.23 13.04
CA ILE A 347 5.56 12.83 11.83
C ILE A 347 4.39 13.45 11.09
N GLU A 348 4.43 14.76 10.92
CA GLU A 348 3.37 15.50 10.24
C GLU A 348 3.56 15.48 8.73
N LEU A 349 2.48 15.19 7.99
CA LEU A 349 2.44 15.38 6.54
C LEU A 349 2.04 16.81 6.23
N GLU A 350 2.82 17.44 5.37
CA GLU A 350 2.72 18.87 5.07
C GLU A 350 1.77 19.15 3.90
N HIS A 351 1.18 20.34 3.90
CA HIS A 351 0.45 20.88 2.75
C HIS A 351 1.39 21.23 1.59
N LEU A 352 0.82 21.33 0.39
CA LEU A 352 1.54 21.82 -0.77
C LEU A 352 1.95 23.29 -0.57
N ASN A 353 3.19 23.60 -0.94
CA ASN A 353 3.64 24.97 -1.14
C ASN A 353 3.57 25.34 -2.64
N SER A 354 3.81 26.61 -2.99
CA SER A 354 3.68 27.11 -4.35
C SER A 354 4.51 26.32 -5.37
N ASN A 355 5.74 25.92 -5.03
CA ASN A 355 6.59 25.14 -5.93
C ASN A 355 6.05 23.71 -6.06
N SER A 356 5.65 23.09 -4.96
CA SER A 356 5.09 21.72 -4.98
C SER A 356 3.79 21.64 -5.79
N ILE A 357 2.98 22.72 -5.84
CA ILE A 357 1.78 22.76 -6.70
C ILE A 357 2.18 22.76 -8.17
N ILE A 358 3.15 23.57 -8.56
CA ILE A 358 3.62 23.62 -9.95
C ILE A 358 4.19 22.27 -10.36
N ASP A 359 5.03 21.67 -9.51
CA ASP A 359 5.62 20.36 -9.77
C ASP A 359 4.53 19.27 -9.89
N LEU A 360 3.51 19.30 -9.01
CA LEU A 360 2.39 18.36 -9.04
C LEU A 360 1.58 18.49 -10.32
N VAL A 361 1.18 19.70 -10.69
CA VAL A 361 0.36 19.96 -11.89
C VAL A 361 1.15 19.62 -13.14
N SER A 362 2.42 20.02 -13.21
CA SER A 362 3.31 19.69 -14.32
C SER A 362 3.45 18.18 -14.50
N LEU A 363 3.75 17.46 -13.42
CA LEU A 363 3.88 16.00 -13.44
C LEU A 363 2.58 15.33 -13.90
N TRP A 364 1.44 15.80 -13.40
CA TRP A 364 0.14 15.25 -13.74
C TRP A 364 -0.18 15.42 -15.22
N LEU A 365 0.03 16.61 -15.75
CA LEU A 365 -0.17 16.91 -17.17
C LEU A 365 0.76 16.10 -18.07
N GLN A 366 2.02 15.96 -17.67
CA GLN A 366 3.00 15.16 -18.42
C GLN A 366 2.61 13.70 -18.49
N GLU A 367 2.29 13.07 -17.34
CA GLU A 367 2.04 11.62 -17.28
C GLU A 367 0.66 11.22 -17.82
N GLU A 368 -0.38 12.06 -17.65
CA GLU A 368 -1.76 11.69 -17.97
C GLU A 368 -2.26 12.30 -19.29
N LEU A 369 -1.65 13.39 -19.76
CA LEU A 369 -2.10 14.07 -20.99
C LEU A 369 -1.05 14.07 -22.10
N TYR A 370 0.13 14.65 -21.85
CA TYR A 370 1.08 14.97 -22.90
C TYR A 370 1.90 13.77 -23.38
N LYS A 371 2.56 13.05 -22.47
CA LYS A 371 3.35 11.86 -22.84
C LYS A 371 2.56 10.78 -23.57
N PRO A 372 1.35 10.39 -23.11
CA PRO A 372 0.59 9.35 -23.80
C PRO A 372 0.16 9.74 -25.23
N ARG A 373 0.14 11.04 -25.53
CA ARG A 373 -0.23 11.59 -26.85
C ARG A 373 0.95 12.13 -27.65
N HIS A 374 2.17 12.00 -27.13
CA HIS A 374 3.39 12.52 -27.74
C HIS A 374 3.34 14.03 -28.03
N LEU A 375 2.67 14.80 -27.15
CA LEU A 375 2.52 16.24 -27.27
C LEU A 375 3.60 16.97 -26.46
N THR A 376 4.04 18.13 -26.96
CA THR A 376 4.99 19.01 -26.26
C THR A 376 4.32 20.35 -25.97
N PRO A 377 3.93 20.62 -24.69
CA PRO A 377 3.26 21.87 -24.35
C PRO A 377 4.19 23.08 -24.40
N PRO A 378 3.65 24.30 -24.54
CA PRO A 378 4.42 25.55 -24.55
C PRO A 378 5.23 25.80 -23.26
N HIS A 379 4.66 25.37 -22.11
CA HIS A 379 5.33 25.37 -20.81
C HIS A 379 4.76 24.22 -19.93
N PRO A 380 5.48 23.84 -18.84
CA PRO A 380 5.17 22.60 -18.09
C PRO A 380 3.78 22.50 -17.51
N VAL A 381 3.14 23.62 -17.19
CA VAL A 381 1.81 23.65 -16.55
C VAL A 381 0.69 24.14 -17.51
N TYR A 382 0.98 24.26 -18.82
CA TYR A 382 -0.05 24.65 -19.79
C TYR A 382 -1.27 23.73 -19.68
N PRO A 383 -2.55 24.22 -19.69
CA PRO A 383 -2.98 25.58 -20.05
C PRO A 383 -3.04 26.59 -18.87
N PHE A 384 -2.66 26.19 -17.65
CA PHE A 384 -2.77 27.07 -16.50
C PHE A 384 -1.73 28.20 -16.52
N ASP A 385 -2.08 29.34 -15.92
CA ASP A 385 -1.13 30.41 -15.56
C ASP A 385 -0.32 29.97 -14.32
N GLU A 386 1.01 30.03 -14.42
CA GLU A 386 1.91 29.63 -13.32
C GLU A 386 1.71 30.52 -12.08
N ASN A 387 1.39 31.82 -12.25
CA ASN A 387 1.18 32.73 -11.12
C ASN A 387 -0.10 32.38 -10.35
N GLN A 388 -1.16 32.00 -11.07
CA GLN A 388 -2.40 31.52 -10.42
C GLN A 388 -2.13 30.28 -9.58
N LEU A 389 -1.37 29.30 -10.12
CA LEU A 389 -0.98 28.09 -9.36
C LEU A 389 -0.09 28.43 -8.15
N ARG A 390 0.82 29.42 -8.26
CA ARG A 390 1.64 29.88 -7.14
C ARG A 390 0.79 30.52 -6.04
N ASP A 391 -0.25 31.25 -6.40
CA ASP A 391 -1.17 31.89 -5.44
C ASP A 391 -2.02 30.86 -4.68
N LEU A 392 -2.38 29.73 -5.29
CA LEU A 392 -2.99 28.61 -4.58
C LEU A 392 -2.11 28.09 -3.45
N GLY A 393 -0.78 28.05 -3.65
CA GLY A 393 0.17 27.59 -2.63
C GLY A 393 0.23 28.48 -1.38
N LYS A 394 -0.16 29.75 -1.48
CA LYS A 394 -0.29 30.65 -0.32
C LYS A 394 -1.49 30.32 0.56
N GLN A 395 -2.49 29.61 0.01
CA GLN A 395 -3.72 29.24 0.71
C GLN A 395 -3.61 27.94 1.50
N LYS A 396 -2.46 27.24 1.46
CA LYS A 396 -2.22 25.94 2.11
C LYS A 396 -3.27 24.88 1.74
N LEU A 397 -3.62 24.83 0.48
CA LEU A 397 -4.57 23.85 -0.03
C LEU A 397 -4.00 22.41 0.06
N SER A 398 -4.89 21.46 0.23
CA SER A 398 -4.56 20.05 0.12
C SER A 398 -4.34 19.64 -1.35
N VAL A 399 -3.69 18.51 -1.58
CA VAL A 399 -3.54 17.93 -2.92
C VAL A 399 -4.89 17.78 -3.62
N ARG A 400 -5.90 17.34 -2.88
CA ARG A 400 -7.27 17.15 -3.40
C ARG A 400 -7.89 18.46 -3.88
N GLU A 401 -7.76 19.53 -3.09
CA GLU A 401 -8.31 20.85 -3.45
C GLU A 401 -7.60 21.45 -4.65
N VAL A 402 -6.28 21.30 -4.75
CA VAL A 402 -5.52 21.75 -5.93
C VAL A 402 -5.96 21.00 -7.20
N LEU A 403 -6.09 19.67 -7.13
CA LEU A 403 -6.50 18.88 -8.28
C LEU A 403 -7.96 19.14 -8.66
N ALA A 404 -8.85 19.43 -7.70
CA ALA A 404 -10.22 19.85 -7.96
C ALA A 404 -10.26 21.22 -8.65
N TRP A 405 -9.47 22.17 -8.17
CA TRP A 405 -9.34 23.47 -8.83
C TRP A 405 -8.82 23.32 -10.27
N CYS A 406 -7.81 22.49 -10.48
CA CYS A 406 -7.33 22.19 -11.83
C CYS A 406 -8.41 21.58 -12.71
N ALA A 407 -9.26 20.69 -12.16
CA ALA A 407 -10.35 20.07 -12.92
C ALA A 407 -11.39 21.10 -13.39
N GLU A 408 -11.66 22.12 -12.59
CA GLU A 408 -12.63 23.18 -12.87
C GLU A 408 -12.09 24.23 -13.86
N HIS A 409 -10.77 24.47 -13.83
CA HIS A 409 -10.13 25.53 -14.63
C HIS A 409 -9.32 24.97 -15.81
N PHE A 410 -9.50 23.69 -16.14
CA PHE A 410 -8.79 23.03 -17.24
C PHE A 410 -9.50 23.29 -18.58
N ASP A 411 -9.22 24.43 -19.17
CA ASP A 411 -9.78 24.84 -20.46
C ASP A 411 -8.77 25.65 -21.28
N VAL A 412 -9.04 25.81 -22.54
CA VAL A 412 -8.31 26.66 -23.47
C VAL A 412 -9.31 27.42 -24.35
N ASP A 413 -9.01 28.68 -24.60
CA ASP A 413 -9.77 29.48 -25.57
C ASP A 413 -9.76 28.79 -26.92
N ASP A 414 -10.82 29.00 -27.67
CA ASP A 414 -10.85 28.52 -29.06
C ASP A 414 -9.66 29.06 -29.86
N PRO A 415 -8.98 28.21 -30.63
CA PRO A 415 -7.85 28.68 -31.40
C PRO A 415 -8.32 29.78 -32.33
N LEU A 416 -7.59 30.90 -32.33
CA LEU A 416 -7.87 31.99 -33.26
C LEU A 416 -7.85 31.42 -34.68
N PRO A 417 -8.86 31.75 -35.52
CA PRO A 417 -8.90 31.27 -36.89
C PRO A 417 -7.61 31.59 -37.63
N ASP A 418 -7.14 30.69 -38.48
CA ASP A 418 -5.91 30.91 -39.27
C ASP A 418 -6.05 32.08 -40.25
N ASN A 419 -7.26 32.40 -40.61
CA ASN A 419 -7.59 33.52 -41.52
C ASN A 419 -7.55 34.87 -40.76
N PRO A 420 -6.69 35.82 -41.15
CA PRO A 420 -6.61 37.15 -40.56
C PRO A 420 -7.93 37.92 -40.50
N SER A 421 -8.81 37.74 -41.46
CA SER A 421 -10.11 38.40 -41.52
C SER A 421 -11.09 37.82 -40.48
N GLU A 422 -11.00 36.53 -40.17
CA GLU A 422 -11.80 35.87 -39.15
C GLU A 422 -11.27 36.21 -37.74
N ARG A 423 -9.95 36.33 -37.56
CA ARG A 423 -9.35 36.86 -36.31
C ARG A 423 -9.84 38.26 -35.98
N PHE A 424 -9.91 39.12 -36.99
CA PHE A 424 -10.39 40.50 -36.80
C PHE A 424 -11.88 40.55 -36.47
N LYS A 425 -12.70 39.69 -37.06
CA LYS A 425 -14.11 39.56 -36.70
C LYS A 425 -14.32 39.12 -35.27
N LEU A 426 -13.59 38.08 -34.84
CA LEU A 426 -13.66 37.57 -33.47
C LEU A 426 -13.23 38.62 -32.45
N ALA A 427 -12.16 39.37 -32.73
CA ALA A 427 -11.71 40.46 -31.88
C ALA A 427 -12.76 41.59 -31.76
N LEU A 428 -13.46 41.90 -32.81
CA LEU A 428 -14.57 42.86 -32.83
C LEU A 428 -15.77 42.36 -32.00
N GLU A 429 -16.13 41.09 -32.09
CA GLU A 429 -17.22 40.48 -31.34
C GLU A 429 -16.90 40.44 -29.84
N GLN A 430 -15.69 40.09 -29.45
CA GLN A 430 -15.25 40.11 -28.05
C GLN A 430 -15.20 41.51 -27.44
N THR A 431 -14.79 42.52 -28.23
CA THR A 431 -14.79 43.93 -27.78
C THR A 431 -16.21 44.48 -27.65
N SER A 432 -17.16 44.04 -28.47
CA SER A 432 -18.56 44.50 -28.38
C SER A 432 -19.33 43.87 -27.20
N GLN A 433 -18.93 42.69 -26.70
CA GLN A 433 -19.51 42.04 -25.52
C GLN A 433 -18.97 42.62 -24.20
N SER A 434 -17.85 43.31 -24.22
CA SER A 434 -17.21 43.91 -23.03
C SER A 434 -17.61 45.36 -22.75
N ILE A 435 -18.50 45.95 -23.54
CA ILE A 435 -19.04 47.30 -23.27
C ILE A 435 -20.34 47.12 -22.47
N PRO A 436 -20.41 47.55 -21.21
CA PRO A 436 -21.65 47.54 -20.46
C PRO A 436 -22.63 48.51 -21.10
N GLU A 437 -23.85 48.07 -21.39
CA GLU A 437 -24.95 48.96 -21.74
C GLU A 437 -25.18 49.94 -20.56
N ASN A 438 -25.00 51.24 -20.82
CA ASN A 438 -25.30 52.32 -19.90
C ASN A 438 -26.82 52.56 -19.78
#